data_aab0ef1de3992be803976c543f80013b
#
_entry.id   aab0ef1de3992be803976c543f80013b
#
_cell.length_a   1.000
_cell.length_b   1.000
_cell.length_c   1.000
_cell.angle_alpha   90.00
_cell.angle_beta   90.00
_cell.angle_gamma   90.00
#
_symmetry.space_group_name_H-M   'P 1'
#
loop_
_entity.id
_entity.type
_entity.pdbx_description
1 polymer ?
#
loop_
_entity_poly.entity_id
_entity_poly.type
_entity_poly.pdbx_seq_one_letter_code
_entity_poly.pdbx_strand_id
1 'polypeptide(L)'
;MGEIRLFPGLLSPPAGLEFFLDLPSEEGAHLIAFAEGALAALKVAFQEGARSLVLLSPILRRDALLSAKLAALRLGLEARGTGGFAQVGRALFFGPKAVGSEEIFAAWKEGLSEEGVRAWLALMEGLSDERRWLRGTEARILVVQGAWDAFTPPFYGKEVADFAKGEALRFTLEEAGHLVPWEAREEVVDLVADFLSGEAFRPLPGGLAL
;
A
#
# COMPACT_ATOMS: atom_id res chain seq x y z
N MET A 1 -5.65 -0.01 24.85
CA MET A 1 -4.79 0.05 23.64
C MET A 1 -5.22 -1.10 22.74
N GLY A 2 -5.51 -0.82 21.48
CA GLY A 2 -5.95 -1.82 20.52
C GLY A 2 -4.82 -2.74 20.05
N GLU A 3 -5.17 -3.81 19.37
CA GLU A 3 -4.22 -4.73 18.74
C GLU A 3 -3.94 -4.27 17.30
N ILE A 4 -2.69 -4.00 16.95
CA ILE A 4 -2.28 -3.66 15.58
C ILE A 4 -1.69 -4.90 14.92
N ARG A 5 -2.25 -5.29 13.75
CA ARG A 5 -1.77 -6.38 12.90
C ARG A 5 -1.29 -5.83 11.57
N LEU A 6 -0.07 -6.22 11.16
CA LEU A 6 0.59 -5.74 9.95
C LEU A 6 0.52 -6.77 8.82
N PHE A 7 0.25 -6.28 7.61
CA PHE A 7 0.19 -7.07 6.38
C PHE A 7 1.10 -6.43 5.32
N PRO A 8 2.41 -6.67 5.38
CA PRO A 8 3.35 -6.15 4.39
C PRO A 8 3.12 -6.81 3.04
N GLY A 9 3.45 -6.11 1.97
CA GLY A 9 3.56 -6.69 0.64
C GLY A 9 4.82 -7.55 0.51
N LEU A 10 4.80 -8.53 -0.40
CA LEU A 10 5.94 -9.44 -0.65
C LEU A 10 7.22 -8.71 -1.10
N LEU A 11 7.07 -7.57 -1.77
CA LEU A 11 8.20 -6.74 -2.22
C LEU A 11 8.43 -5.52 -1.33
N SER A 12 7.96 -5.55 -0.07
CA SER A 12 8.25 -4.49 0.90
C SER A 12 9.75 -4.38 1.16
N PRO A 13 10.27 -3.16 1.39
CA PRO A 13 11.63 -2.98 1.89
C PRO A 13 11.87 -3.78 3.18
N PRO A 14 13.12 -4.19 3.47
CA PRO A 14 13.45 -5.01 4.65
C PRO A 14 13.05 -4.38 6.00
N ALA A 15 12.98 -3.04 6.06
CA ALA A 15 12.52 -2.33 7.26
C ALA A 15 11.05 -2.57 7.62
N GLY A 16 10.25 -3.20 6.71
CA GLY A 16 8.87 -3.58 6.98
C GLY A 16 7.94 -2.43 7.38
N LEU A 17 6.93 -2.75 8.18
CA LEU A 17 5.91 -1.82 8.68
C LEU A 17 5.93 -1.72 10.22
N GLU A 18 6.92 -2.27 10.88
CA GLU A 18 6.98 -2.42 12.35
C GLU A 18 6.86 -1.09 13.10
N PHE A 19 7.22 0.02 12.45
CA PHE A 19 7.10 1.37 13.03
C PHE A 19 5.66 1.80 13.31
N PHE A 20 4.65 1.06 12.84
CA PHE A 20 3.26 1.30 13.20
C PHE A 20 2.81 0.59 14.48
N LEU A 21 3.57 -0.39 15.01
CA LEU A 21 3.13 -1.22 16.13
C LEU A 21 2.96 -0.45 17.44
N ASP A 22 3.71 0.64 17.62
CA ASP A 22 3.70 1.45 18.84
C ASP A 22 2.74 2.66 18.75
N LEU A 23 1.93 2.74 17.70
CA LEU A 23 1.02 3.86 17.55
C LEU A 23 -0.13 3.81 18.57
N PRO A 24 -0.57 4.98 19.08
CA PRO A 24 -1.75 5.05 19.91
C PRO A 24 -2.98 4.60 19.13
N SER A 25 -3.80 3.74 19.73
CA SER A 25 -4.98 3.20 19.10
C SER A 25 -6.12 3.01 20.09
N GLU A 26 -7.36 3.18 19.65
CA GLU A 26 -8.55 2.82 20.40
C GLU A 26 -8.59 1.31 20.66
N GLU A 27 -9.49 0.87 21.57
CA GLU A 27 -9.69 -0.57 21.80
C GLU A 27 -10.27 -1.26 20.55
N GLY A 28 -9.73 -2.42 20.21
CA GLY A 28 -10.14 -3.25 19.08
C GLY A 28 -8.97 -3.68 18.19
N ALA A 29 -9.28 -4.42 17.14
CA ALA A 29 -8.29 -4.85 16.16
C ALA A 29 -8.14 -3.81 15.05
N HIS A 30 -6.91 -3.42 14.78
CA HIS A 30 -6.52 -2.48 13.74
C HIS A 30 -5.61 -3.19 12.73
N LEU A 31 -5.98 -3.19 11.46
CA LEU A 31 -5.24 -3.86 10.41
C LEU A 31 -4.57 -2.81 9.53
N ILE A 32 -3.25 -2.92 9.35
CA ILE A 32 -2.46 -2.02 8.50
C ILE A 32 -1.83 -2.84 7.40
N ALA A 33 -2.13 -2.52 6.15
CA ALA A 33 -1.70 -3.29 5.00
C ALA A 33 -1.05 -2.40 3.93
N PHE A 34 -0.02 -2.93 3.30
CA PHE A 34 0.66 -2.31 2.17
C PHE A 34 0.51 -3.17 0.91
N ALA A 35 0.25 -2.51 -0.23
CA ALA A 35 0.16 -3.12 -1.54
C ALA A 35 -0.80 -4.34 -1.58
N GLU A 36 -0.34 -5.51 -2.03
CA GLU A 36 -1.12 -6.76 -2.05
C GLU A 36 -1.37 -7.36 -0.66
N GLY A 37 -0.67 -6.93 0.39
CA GLY A 37 -1.00 -7.27 1.78
C GLY A 37 -2.44 -6.89 2.14
N ALA A 38 -3.01 -5.91 1.43
CA ALA A 38 -4.42 -5.53 1.54
C ALA A 38 -5.40 -6.70 1.29
N LEU A 39 -5.03 -7.67 0.46
CA LEU A 39 -5.86 -8.85 0.18
C LEU A 39 -6.05 -9.72 1.42
N ALA A 40 -4.98 -9.95 2.18
CA ALA A 40 -5.04 -10.72 3.42
C ALA A 40 -5.76 -9.93 4.52
N ALA A 41 -5.43 -8.65 4.68
CA ALA A 41 -6.08 -7.77 5.66
C ALA A 41 -7.60 -7.67 5.45
N LEU A 42 -8.05 -7.53 4.21
CA LEU A 42 -9.49 -7.52 3.89
C LEU A 42 -10.19 -8.82 4.23
N LYS A 43 -9.56 -9.97 3.97
CA LYS A 43 -10.13 -11.28 4.35
C LYS A 43 -10.26 -11.41 5.86
N VAL A 44 -9.24 -10.99 6.62
CA VAL A 44 -9.28 -10.98 8.08
C VAL A 44 -10.37 -10.03 8.57
N ALA A 45 -10.43 -8.80 8.05
CA ALA A 45 -11.48 -7.83 8.42
C ALA A 45 -12.90 -8.36 8.16
N PHE A 46 -13.08 -9.11 7.06
CA PHE A 46 -14.37 -9.72 6.72
C PHE A 46 -14.72 -10.92 7.63
N GLN A 47 -13.74 -11.76 7.97
CA GLN A 47 -13.97 -13.03 8.69
C GLN A 47 -14.00 -12.84 10.20
N GLU A 48 -13.11 -12.03 10.73
CA GLU A 48 -12.89 -11.85 12.18
C GLU A 48 -13.45 -10.53 12.68
N GLY A 49 -13.72 -9.58 11.77
CA GLY A 49 -14.01 -8.20 12.10
C GLY A 49 -12.75 -7.39 12.37
N ALA A 50 -12.86 -6.09 12.20
CA ALA A 50 -11.83 -5.13 12.56
C ALA A 50 -12.49 -3.80 12.91
N ARG A 51 -11.89 -3.04 13.83
CA ARG A 51 -12.31 -1.67 14.12
C ARG A 51 -11.90 -0.73 13.00
N SER A 52 -10.68 -0.88 12.51
CA SER A 52 -10.19 -0.10 11.39
C SER A 52 -9.28 -0.90 10.47
N LEU A 53 -9.20 -0.44 9.22
CA LEU A 53 -8.38 -0.98 8.15
C LEU A 53 -7.64 0.16 7.45
N VAL A 54 -6.32 0.17 7.57
CA VAL A 54 -5.43 1.12 6.88
C VAL A 54 -4.86 0.44 5.66
N LEU A 55 -5.07 1.03 4.49
CA LEU A 55 -4.64 0.52 3.19
C LEU A 55 -3.66 1.50 2.55
N LEU A 56 -2.39 1.12 2.49
CA LEU A 56 -1.30 1.91 1.95
C LEU A 56 -1.00 1.42 0.52
N SER A 57 -1.25 2.25 -0.47
CA SER A 57 -1.12 1.90 -1.91
C SER A 57 -1.74 0.54 -2.27
N PRO A 58 -3.03 0.28 -1.97
CA PRO A 58 -3.62 -1.06 -2.07
C PRO A 58 -3.72 -1.57 -3.50
N ILE A 59 -3.54 -2.90 -3.65
CA ILE A 59 -3.72 -3.62 -4.91
C ILE A 59 -4.85 -4.64 -4.70
N LEU A 60 -6.05 -4.35 -5.19
CA LEU A 60 -7.24 -5.18 -4.97
C LEU A 60 -7.82 -5.82 -6.23
N ARG A 61 -7.35 -5.44 -7.39
CA ARG A 61 -7.79 -6.01 -8.67
C ARG A 61 -6.72 -5.87 -9.74
N ARG A 62 -6.82 -6.72 -10.74
CA ARG A 62 -6.03 -6.59 -11.97
C ARG A 62 -6.93 -6.14 -13.12
N ASP A 63 -6.52 -5.09 -13.78
CA ASP A 63 -7.11 -4.60 -15.02
C ASP A 63 -6.08 -4.60 -16.16
N ALA A 64 -6.47 -4.07 -17.32
CA ALA A 64 -5.59 -3.99 -18.49
C ALA A 64 -4.35 -3.13 -18.22
N LEU A 65 -4.50 -2.03 -17.46
CA LEU A 65 -3.39 -1.12 -17.13
C LEU A 65 -2.37 -1.81 -16.23
N LEU A 66 -2.83 -2.44 -15.14
CA LEU A 66 -1.96 -3.19 -14.24
C LEU A 66 -1.31 -4.38 -14.96
N SER A 67 -2.06 -5.08 -15.82
CA SER A 67 -1.52 -6.20 -16.63
C SER A 67 -0.38 -5.75 -17.54
N ALA A 68 -0.48 -4.58 -18.19
CA ALA A 68 0.59 -4.03 -19.02
C ALA A 68 1.85 -3.70 -18.19
N LYS A 69 1.69 -3.15 -16.98
CA LYS A 69 2.81 -2.86 -16.08
C LYS A 69 3.50 -4.13 -15.57
N LEU A 70 2.71 -5.15 -15.21
CA LEU A 70 3.23 -6.47 -14.83
C LEU A 70 4.02 -7.11 -15.97
N ALA A 71 3.54 -7.00 -17.21
CA ALA A 71 4.27 -7.47 -18.38
C ALA A 71 5.62 -6.75 -18.56
N ALA A 72 5.66 -5.43 -18.38
CA ALA A 72 6.91 -4.66 -18.42
C ALA A 72 7.90 -5.09 -17.32
N LEU A 73 7.43 -5.29 -16.09
CA LEU A 73 8.25 -5.79 -14.98
C LEU A 73 8.79 -7.20 -15.26
N ARG A 74 7.95 -8.08 -15.80
CA ARG A 74 8.35 -9.43 -16.22
C ARG A 74 9.45 -9.39 -17.29
N LEU A 75 9.27 -8.59 -18.34
CA LEU A 75 10.30 -8.40 -19.38
C LEU A 75 11.60 -7.88 -18.79
N GLY A 76 11.56 -6.96 -17.83
CA GLY A 76 12.75 -6.51 -17.11
C GLY A 76 13.46 -7.64 -16.37
N LEU A 77 12.69 -8.49 -15.68
CA LEU A 77 13.22 -9.67 -14.98
C LEU A 77 13.86 -10.67 -15.94
N GLU A 78 13.19 -10.99 -17.05
CA GLU A 78 13.67 -11.95 -18.06
C GLU A 78 14.93 -11.45 -18.77
N ALA A 79 15.02 -10.15 -19.04
CA ALA A 79 16.16 -9.56 -19.76
C ALA A 79 17.41 -9.41 -18.88
N ARG A 80 17.30 -9.05 -17.60
CA ARG A 80 18.42 -8.64 -16.73
C ARG A 80 18.27 -9.07 -15.27
N GLY A 81 17.46 -10.11 -14.99
CA GLY A 81 17.21 -10.60 -13.64
C GLY A 81 16.57 -9.54 -12.75
N THR A 82 16.80 -9.63 -11.42
CA THR A 82 16.28 -8.67 -10.44
C THR A 82 16.72 -7.24 -10.72
N GLY A 83 17.89 -7.04 -11.33
CA GLY A 83 18.37 -5.71 -11.73
C GLY A 83 17.50 -5.06 -12.81
N GLY A 84 17.04 -5.83 -13.79
CA GLY A 84 16.12 -5.35 -14.83
C GLY A 84 14.73 -5.07 -14.27
N PHE A 85 14.23 -5.97 -13.40
CA PHE A 85 13.00 -5.75 -12.67
C PHE A 85 13.05 -4.45 -11.85
N ALA A 86 14.15 -4.24 -11.10
CA ALA A 86 14.33 -3.06 -10.28
C ALA A 86 14.37 -1.76 -11.10
N GLN A 87 14.96 -1.77 -12.29
CA GLN A 87 14.97 -0.59 -13.16
C GLN A 87 13.58 -0.20 -13.65
N VAL A 88 12.76 -1.16 -14.05
CA VAL A 88 11.35 -0.91 -14.42
C VAL A 88 10.55 -0.50 -13.19
N GLY A 89 10.77 -1.19 -12.06
CA GLY A 89 10.14 -0.88 -10.79
C GLY A 89 10.44 0.54 -10.30
N ARG A 90 11.66 1.04 -10.52
CA ARG A 90 12.02 2.43 -10.17
C ARG A 90 11.09 3.45 -10.83
N ALA A 91 10.75 3.23 -12.09
CA ALA A 91 9.85 4.14 -12.82
C ALA A 91 8.37 4.00 -12.42
N LEU A 92 7.98 2.84 -11.87
CA LEU A 92 6.59 2.56 -11.54
C LEU A 92 6.26 2.80 -10.06
N PHE A 93 7.21 2.56 -9.15
CA PHE A 93 6.95 2.54 -7.71
C PHE A 93 7.42 3.80 -6.99
N PHE A 94 8.36 4.57 -7.55
CA PHE A 94 9.00 5.65 -6.82
C PHE A 94 8.49 7.03 -7.25
N GLY A 95 8.22 7.89 -6.26
CA GLY A 95 7.89 9.30 -6.46
C GLY A 95 9.12 10.19 -6.57
N PRO A 96 8.93 11.50 -6.83
CA PRO A 96 10.02 12.44 -7.06
C PRO A 96 11.01 12.57 -5.90
N LYS A 97 10.53 12.54 -4.66
CA LYS A 97 11.39 12.56 -3.46
C LYS A 97 12.34 11.37 -3.42
N ALA A 98 11.82 10.17 -3.72
CA ALA A 98 12.60 8.95 -3.66
C ALA A 98 13.49 8.75 -4.88
N VAL A 99 13.15 9.31 -6.04
CA VAL A 99 14.04 9.34 -7.21
C VAL A 99 15.32 10.12 -6.89
N GLY A 100 15.25 11.10 -5.98
CA GLY A 100 16.40 11.82 -5.42
C GLY A 100 17.08 11.11 -4.23
N SER A 101 16.47 10.06 -3.66
CA SER A 101 17.01 9.26 -2.55
C SER A 101 17.45 7.89 -3.06
N GLU A 102 18.75 7.73 -3.32
CA GLU A 102 19.33 6.43 -3.66
C GLU A 102 19.16 5.40 -2.53
N GLU A 103 18.97 5.84 -1.29
CA GLU A 103 18.88 4.98 -0.10
C GLU A 103 17.63 4.08 -0.13
N ILE A 104 16.44 4.65 -0.37
CA ILE A 104 15.19 3.86 -0.41
C ILE A 104 15.24 2.87 -1.56
N PHE A 105 15.69 3.33 -2.74
CA PHE A 105 15.81 2.46 -3.90
C PHE A 105 16.83 1.35 -3.69
N ALA A 106 18.00 1.65 -3.12
CA ALA A 106 19.04 0.67 -2.83
C ALA A 106 18.54 -0.38 -1.83
N ALA A 107 17.92 0.04 -0.72
CA ALA A 107 17.36 -0.85 0.29
C ALA A 107 16.26 -1.76 -0.30
N TRP A 108 15.35 -1.20 -1.10
CA TRP A 108 14.32 -1.98 -1.77
C TRP A 108 14.93 -3.01 -2.73
N LYS A 109 15.87 -2.58 -3.58
CA LYS A 109 16.54 -3.44 -4.55
C LYS A 109 17.34 -4.56 -3.89
N GLU A 110 18.01 -4.29 -2.78
CA GLU A 110 18.77 -5.28 -2.01
C GLU A 110 17.88 -6.39 -1.44
N GLY A 111 16.63 -6.03 -1.05
CA GLY A 111 15.64 -6.98 -0.57
C GLY A 111 15.04 -7.89 -1.67
N LEU A 112 15.29 -7.63 -2.97
CA LEU A 112 14.73 -8.42 -4.05
C LEU A 112 15.49 -9.73 -4.25
N SER A 113 14.79 -10.86 -4.12
CA SER A 113 15.24 -12.15 -4.61
C SER A 113 14.51 -12.54 -5.90
N GLU A 114 15.15 -13.29 -6.77
CA GLU A 114 14.50 -13.73 -8.02
C GLU A 114 13.28 -14.61 -7.74
N GLU A 115 13.35 -15.49 -6.73
CA GLU A 115 12.25 -16.32 -6.29
C GLU A 115 11.07 -15.47 -5.77
N GLY A 116 11.34 -14.48 -4.91
CA GLY A 116 10.32 -13.57 -4.37
C GLY A 116 9.65 -12.75 -5.46
N VAL A 117 10.43 -12.22 -6.42
CA VAL A 117 9.88 -11.46 -7.55
C VAL A 117 9.01 -12.34 -8.44
N ARG A 118 9.43 -13.57 -8.73
CA ARG A 118 8.62 -14.53 -9.52
C ARG A 118 7.34 -14.92 -8.81
N ALA A 119 7.40 -15.17 -7.51
CA ALA A 119 6.22 -15.49 -6.69
C ALA A 119 5.24 -14.31 -6.66
N TRP A 120 5.74 -13.10 -6.49
CA TRP A 120 4.93 -11.89 -6.53
C TRP A 120 4.27 -11.65 -7.90
N LEU A 121 5.02 -11.80 -8.99
CA LEU A 121 4.46 -11.70 -10.35
C LEU A 121 3.35 -12.72 -10.58
N ALA A 122 3.55 -13.97 -10.15
CA ALA A 122 2.54 -15.03 -10.27
C ALA A 122 1.27 -14.69 -9.46
N LEU A 123 1.43 -14.17 -8.25
CA LEU A 123 0.31 -13.70 -7.42
C LEU A 123 -0.45 -12.57 -8.12
N MET A 124 0.24 -11.56 -8.61
CA MET A 124 -0.39 -10.41 -9.28
C MET A 124 -1.07 -10.78 -10.60
N GLU A 125 -0.51 -11.70 -11.37
CA GLU A 125 -1.10 -12.19 -12.61
C GLU A 125 -2.34 -13.06 -12.35
N GLY A 126 -2.40 -13.74 -11.22
CA GLY A 126 -3.57 -14.52 -10.77
C GLY A 126 -4.64 -13.69 -10.08
N LEU A 127 -4.39 -12.40 -9.82
CA LEU A 127 -5.28 -11.55 -9.05
C LEU A 127 -6.61 -11.34 -9.77
N SER A 128 -7.71 -11.71 -9.09
CA SER A 128 -9.08 -11.38 -9.46
C SER A 128 -9.53 -10.04 -8.86
N ASP A 129 -10.80 -9.66 -9.06
CA ASP A 129 -11.36 -8.48 -8.42
C ASP A 129 -11.79 -8.80 -6.98
N GLU A 130 -10.98 -8.39 -6.03
CA GLU A 130 -11.18 -8.65 -4.60
C GLU A 130 -11.88 -7.50 -3.87
N ARG A 131 -12.27 -6.42 -4.57
CA ARG A 131 -13.00 -5.29 -3.98
C ARG A 131 -14.35 -5.70 -3.37
N ARG A 132 -14.88 -6.87 -3.73
CA ARG A 132 -16.09 -7.44 -3.12
C ARG A 132 -16.00 -7.54 -1.59
N TRP A 133 -14.82 -7.76 -1.02
CA TRP A 133 -14.62 -7.86 0.42
C TRP A 133 -14.84 -6.54 1.16
N LEU A 134 -14.64 -5.40 0.46
CA LEU A 134 -14.91 -4.06 1.03
C LEU A 134 -16.40 -3.87 1.40
N ARG A 135 -17.31 -4.50 0.64
CA ARG A 135 -18.74 -4.42 0.92
C ARG A 135 -19.18 -5.25 2.12
N GLY A 136 -18.34 -6.19 2.53
CA GLY A 136 -18.62 -7.12 3.63
C GLY A 136 -17.95 -6.74 4.95
N THR A 137 -17.09 -5.71 4.98
CA THR A 137 -16.47 -5.23 6.21
C THR A 137 -17.16 -3.98 6.76
N GLU A 138 -17.30 -3.92 8.09
CA GLU A 138 -17.83 -2.77 8.84
C GLU A 138 -16.68 -1.88 9.37
N ALA A 139 -15.43 -2.23 9.14
CA ALA A 139 -14.27 -1.48 9.58
C ALA A 139 -14.28 -0.06 8.99
N ARG A 140 -13.85 0.93 9.77
CA ARG A 140 -13.49 2.25 9.24
C ARG A 140 -12.25 2.08 8.36
N ILE A 141 -12.22 2.69 7.19
CA ILE A 141 -11.14 2.51 6.20
C ILE A 141 -10.38 3.81 6.02
N LEU A 142 -9.05 3.74 6.11
CA LEU A 142 -8.15 4.79 5.67
C LEU A 142 -7.37 4.29 4.45
N VAL A 143 -7.39 5.03 3.35
CA VAL A 143 -6.57 4.77 2.17
C VAL A 143 -5.55 5.88 2.02
N VAL A 144 -4.26 5.52 1.95
CA VAL A 144 -3.17 6.46 1.69
C VAL A 144 -2.42 6.04 0.43
N GLN A 145 -2.25 6.97 -0.50
CA GLN A 145 -1.54 6.74 -1.77
C GLN A 145 -0.62 7.91 -2.12
N GLY A 146 0.39 7.63 -2.92
CA GLY A 146 1.22 8.66 -3.51
C GLY A 146 0.61 9.22 -4.80
N ALA A 147 0.72 10.52 -5.03
CA ALA A 147 0.28 11.16 -6.27
C ALA A 147 1.07 10.68 -7.50
N TRP A 148 2.31 10.25 -7.26
CA TRP A 148 3.23 9.72 -8.28
C TRP A 148 3.27 8.19 -8.35
N ASP A 149 2.34 7.51 -7.68
CA ASP A 149 2.21 6.06 -7.81
C ASP A 149 1.82 5.69 -9.24
N ALA A 150 2.82 5.44 -10.07
CA ALA A 150 2.59 5.03 -11.45
C ALA A 150 2.20 3.54 -11.55
N PHE A 151 2.37 2.75 -10.47
CA PHE A 151 1.97 1.34 -10.46
C PHE A 151 0.47 1.19 -10.17
N THR A 152 0.00 1.73 -9.05
CA THR A 152 -1.43 1.83 -8.71
C THR A 152 -1.82 3.30 -8.53
N PRO A 153 -2.10 4.03 -9.62
CA PRO A 153 -2.43 5.44 -9.56
C PRO A 153 -3.59 5.75 -8.59
N PRO A 154 -3.71 7.00 -8.10
CA PRO A 154 -4.66 7.38 -7.06
C PRO A 154 -6.13 7.00 -7.30
N PHE A 155 -6.54 6.75 -8.54
CA PHE A 155 -7.90 6.29 -8.83
C PHE A 155 -8.19 4.88 -8.28
N TYR A 156 -7.17 4.01 -8.07
CA TYR A 156 -7.37 2.71 -7.39
C TYR A 156 -7.79 2.90 -5.94
N GLY A 157 -7.21 3.87 -5.23
CA GLY A 157 -7.66 4.20 -3.87
C GLY A 157 -9.03 4.85 -3.83
N LYS A 158 -9.37 5.65 -4.85
CA LYS A 158 -10.73 6.16 -4.99
C LYS A 158 -11.73 5.01 -5.14
N GLU A 159 -11.42 4.01 -5.94
CA GLU A 159 -12.27 2.81 -6.07
C GLU A 159 -12.44 2.08 -4.74
N VAL A 160 -11.38 1.98 -3.91
CA VAL A 160 -11.50 1.38 -2.57
C VAL A 160 -12.52 2.13 -1.73
N ALA A 161 -12.44 3.46 -1.68
CA ALA A 161 -13.37 4.28 -0.93
C ALA A 161 -14.80 4.16 -1.48
N ASP A 162 -14.98 4.17 -2.81
CA ASP A 162 -16.29 4.03 -3.46
C ASP A 162 -16.95 2.65 -3.21
N PHE A 163 -16.15 1.60 -3.01
CA PHE A 163 -16.64 0.24 -2.74
C PHE A 163 -16.84 -0.05 -1.25
N ALA A 164 -16.30 0.78 -0.35
CA ALA A 164 -16.48 0.61 1.09
C ALA A 164 -17.94 0.72 1.48
N LYS A 165 -18.37 -0.13 2.42
CA LYS A 165 -19.73 -0.08 2.98
C LYS A 165 -19.87 1.01 4.05
N GLY A 166 -18.80 1.22 4.82
CA GLY A 166 -18.73 2.14 5.95
C GLY A 166 -17.96 3.42 5.61
N GLU A 167 -17.50 4.08 6.68
CA GLU A 167 -16.66 5.27 6.57
C GLU A 167 -15.34 4.93 5.87
N ALA A 168 -15.02 5.65 4.81
CA ALA A 168 -13.75 5.53 4.11
C ALA A 168 -13.15 6.91 3.86
N LEU A 169 -11.95 7.11 4.38
CA LEU A 169 -11.16 8.33 4.22
C LEU A 169 -10.03 8.04 3.23
N ARG A 170 -9.69 9.01 2.41
CA ARG A 170 -8.64 8.88 1.41
C ARG A 170 -7.71 10.08 1.43
N PHE A 171 -6.41 9.80 1.49
CA PHE A 171 -5.36 10.80 1.38
C PHE A 171 -4.43 10.48 0.22
N THR A 172 -4.01 11.52 -0.49
CA THR A 172 -3.03 11.42 -1.56
C THR A 172 -1.85 12.32 -1.21
N LEU A 173 -0.66 11.73 -1.09
CA LEU A 173 0.57 12.44 -0.73
C LEU A 173 1.27 12.92 -2.00
N GLU A 174 1.49 14.24 -2.11
CA GLU A 174 1.87 14.90 -3.36
C GLU A 174 3.21 14.45 -3.94
N GLU A 175 4.19 14.11 -3.10
CA GLU A 175 5.55 13.80 -3.53
C GLU A 175 5.93 12.33 -3.42
N ALA A 176 4.99 11.46 -3.01
CA ALA A 176 5.21 10.03 -2.86
C ALA A 176 4.76 9.22 -4.08
N GLY A 177 5.40 8.09 -4.31
CA GLY A 177 5.02 7.06 -5.27
C GLY A 177 4.25 5.91 -4.59
N HIS A 178 4.49 4.67 -5.04
CA HIS A 178 3.84 3.47 -4.51
C HIS A 178 4.31 3.11 -3.11
N LEU A 179 5.58 3.37 -2.80
CA LEU A 179 6.21 3.01 -1.53
C LEU A 179 5.94 4.06 -0.43
N VAL A 180 4.70 4.56 -0.32
CA VAL A 180 4.30 5.64 0.60
C VAL A 180 4.82 5.47 2.03
N PRO A 181 4.85 4.25 2.66
CA PRO A 181 5.32 4.10 4.03
C PRO A 181 6.80 4.43 4.23
N TRP A 182 7.58 4.42 3.17
CA TRP A 182 9.02 4.71 3.21
C TRP A 182 9.35 6.05 2.58
N GLU A 183 8.60 6.46 1.55
CA GLU A 183 8.82 7.74 0.85
C GLU A 183 8.30 8.96 1.62
N ALA A 184 7.22 8.78 2.38
CA ALA A 184 6.55 9.83 3.16
C ALA A 184 6.27 9.36 4.60
N ARG A 185 7.27 8.73 5.24
CA ARG A 185 7.10 8.01 6.51
C ARG A 185 6.47 8.85 7.61
N GLU A 186 6.95 10.06 7.83
CA GLU A 186 6.44 10.92 8.92
C GLU A 186 4.97 11.26 8.68
N GLU A 187 4.63 11.71 7.47
CA GLU A 187 3.25 12.08 7.10
C GLU A 187 2.30 10.87 7.20
N VAL A 188 2.74 9.67 6.78
CA VAL A 188 1.94 8.45 6.87
C VAL A 188 1.75 8.01 8.31
N VAL A 189 2.79 8.09 9.16
CA VAL A 189 2.71 7.76 10.58
C VAL A 189 1.72 8.66 11.29
N ASP A 190 1.78 9.98 11.06
CA ASP A 190 0.86 10.95 11.66
C ASP A 190 -0.60 10.69 11.23
N LEU A 191 -0.84 10.49 9.93
CA LEU A 191 -2.17 10.15 9.41
C LEU A 191 -2.74 8.87 10.03
N VAL A 192 -1.92 7.84 10.14
CA VAL A 192 -2.33 6.56 10.70
C VAL A 192 -2.59 6.70 12.21
N ALA A 193 -1.74 7.41 12.95
CA ALA A 193 -1.92 7.66 14.38
C ALA A 193 -3.24 8.39 14.67
N ASP A 194 -3.51 9.50 13.96
CA ASP A 194 -4.76 10.26 14.10
C ASP A 194 -5.98 9.38 13.77
N PHE A 195 -5.88 8.54 12.75
CA PHE A 195 -6.97 7.63 12.37
C PHE A 195 -7.21 6.53 13.41
N LEU A 196 -6.16 5.93 13.97
CA LEU A 196 -6.28 4.83 14.93
C LEU A 196 -6.74 5.32 16.30
N SER A 197 -6.38 6.56 16.70
CA SER A 197 -6.84 7.18 17.96
C SER A 197 -8.27 7.70 17.90
N GLY A 198 -8.88 7.75 16.71
CA GLY A 198 -10.21 8.34 16.53
C GLY A 198 -10.23 9.87 16.64
N GLU A 199 -9.07 10.51 16.66
CA GLU A 199 -8.96 11.97 16.69
C GLU A 199 -9.34 12.58 15.35
N ALA A 200 -9.72 13.86 15.37
CA ALA A 200 -9.97 14.60 14.14
C ALA A 200 -8.64 14.80 13.38
N PHE A 201 -8.65 14.49 12.10
CA PHE A 201 -7.45 14.67 11.26
C PHE A 201 -6.95 16.10 11.30
N ARG A 202 -5.67 16.25 11.58
CA ARG A 202 -4.98 17.53 11.39
C ARG A 202 -4.78 17.76 9.89
N PRO A 203 -5.06 18.95 9.37
CA PRO A 203 -4.77 19.24 7.97
C PRO A 203 -3.25 19.11 7.74
N LEU A 204 -2.86 18.16 6.91
CA LEU A 204 -1.46 18.05 6.46
C LEU A 204 -1.13 19.24 5.57
N PRO A 205 0.04 19.86 5.72
CA PRO A 205 0.53 20.83 4.76
C PRO A 205 0.71 20.11 3.40
N GLY A 206 -0.14 20.42 2.41
CA GLY A 206 -0.08 19.85 1.07
C GLY A 206 -0.97 18.61 0.83
N GLY A 207 -1.71 18.11 1.81
CA GLY A 207 -2.61 16.97 1.64
C GLY A 207 -4.01 17.40 1.19
N LEU A 208 -4.47 16.91 0.04
CA LEU A 208 -5.88 17.00 -0.37
C LEU A 208 -6.67 15.86 0.31
N ALA A 209 -7.43 16.20 1.35
CA ALA A 209 -8.54 15.36 1.80
C ALA A 209 -9.70 15.55 0.79
N LEU A 210 -10.10 14.49 0.10
CA LEU A 210 -11.24 14.50 -0.83
C LEU A 210 -12.33 13.58 -0.32
#